data_e25a6cefead123dff827de428abdb6aa
#
_entry.id   e25a6cefead123dff827de428abdb6aa
#
_cell.length_a   1.000
_cell.length_b   1.000
_cell.length_c   1.000
_cell.angle_alpha   90.00
_cell.angle_beta   90.00
_cell.angle_gamma   90.00
#
_symmetry.space_group_name_H-M   'P 1'
#
loop_
_entity.id
_entity.type
_entity.pdbx_description
1 polymer ?
#
loop_
_entity_poly.entity_id
_entity_poly.type
_entity_poly.pdbx_seq_one_letter_code
_entity_poly.pdbx_strand_id
1 'polypeptide(L)'
;MSVFPDAGATKAVLVGTSSYAFLEDLPAVSNNLSSLAEVLTGPTSWNLSRDDCQVLSGPTSAIAVMDTLRDAADAARDTLLVYYAGHGLVTPEGELYLGLPQSRQQRVETGLQYSWLRSALLEGRAERTVVILDCCYAGLALGTMGPSDLAAQADVEGTYLLAAASETRQALAPPGEPHTAFTGELLKILTTGIAGGPEQLDLDNVFLQLRKSLSAKGHPVPQGRERNSNGQLALSWNPAFSRTQVPASHYAGSADLRAWPDPAAIRSVEGFINALGQVRVTSGLTHSAISHRSGGQISTGTVSTLLNRKNLPRTWHTTSAYLTACGMPDERLGDWQLRWEQLRSTLPAKAAPDSEEQQPRSQDIRTATAWARALRELTRRRLRG
;
A
#
# COMPACT_ATOMS: atom_id res chain seq x y z
N MET A 1 7.97 6.09 13.52
CA MET A 1 9.24 6.52 12.90
C MET A 1 9.54 5.54 11.80
N SER A 2 9.92 6.00 10.62
CA SER A 2 10.37 5.12 9.54
C SER A 2 11.65 4.41 9.97
N VAL A 3 11.81 3.14 9.57
CA VAL A 3 12.94 2.31 9.98
C VAL A 3 13.56 1.71 8.73
N PHE A 4 14.88 1.86 8.58
CA PHE A 4 15.62 1.11 7.55
C PHE A 4 15.72 -0.36 7.95
N PRO A 5 15.70 -1.27 6.96
CA PRO A 5 15.95 -2.67 7.24
C PRO A 5 17.43 -2.91 7.61
N ASP A 6 17.68 -3.96 8.36
CA ASP A 6 19.04 -4.46 8.57
C ASP A 6 19.58 -5.04 7.24
N ALA A 7 20.57 -4.38 6.65
CA ALA A 7 21.13 -4.79 5.37
C ALA A 7 21.68 -6.24 5.40
N GLY A 8 22.29 -6.67 6.53
CA GLY A 8 22.84 -8.01 6.66
C GLY A 8 21.79 -9.13 6.79
N ALA A 9 20.55 -8.76 7.17
CA ALA A 9 19.43 -9.67 7.35
C ALA A 9 18.35 -9.52 6.25
N THR A 10 18.63 -8.70 5.23
CA THR A 10 17.69 -8.36 4.15
C THR A 10 18.11 -8.98 2.84
N LYS A 11 17.14 -9.44 2.05
CA LYS A 11 17.34 -9.94 0.69
C LYS A 11 16.42 -9.21 -0.29
N ALA A 12 16.91 -9.02 -1.51
CA ALA A 12 16.13 -8.50 -2.64
C ALA A 12 16.26 -9.44 -3.85
N VAL A 13 15.14 -9.75 -4.49
CA VAL A 13 15.09 -10.53 -5.73
C VAL A 13 14.36 -9.70 -6.78
N LEU A 14 15.10 -9.27 -7.80
CA LEU A 14 14.60 -8.47 -8.90
C LEU A 14 14.46 -9.34 -10.15
N VAL A 15 13.23 -9.57 -10.59
CA VAL A 15 12.92 -10.42 -11.74
C VAL A 15 12.34 -9.54 -12.84
N GLY A 16 12.82 -9.71 -14.07
CA GLY A 16 12.24 -8.98 -15.20
C GLY A 16 12.47 -9.65 -16.54
N THR A 17 11.52 -9.46 -17.45
CA THR A 17 11.59 -9.97 -18.82
C THR A 17 11.43 -8.82 -19.79
N SER A 18 12.47 -8.52 -20.56
CA SER A 18 12.50 -7.45 -21.55
C SER A 18 12.25 -7.93 -22.97
N SER A 19 12.56 -9.20 -23.26
CA SER A 19 12.38 -9.79 -24.59
C SER A 19 11.58 -11.07 -24.53
N TYR A 20 10.67 -11.25 -25.47
CA TYR A 20 9.69 -12.33 -25.52
C TYR A 20 9.67 -12.98 -26.91
N ALA A 21 9.56 -14.29 -26.94
CA ALA A 21 9.44 -15.03 -28.20
C ALA A 21 8.04 -14.90 -28.84
N PHE A 22 6.99 -14.62 -28.04
CA PHE A 22 5.59 -14.64 -28.50
C PHE A 22 4.73 -13.47 -27.97
N LEU A 23 5.32 -12.56 -27.21
CA LEU A 23 4.68 -11.34 -26.73
C LEU A 23 5.49 -10.14 -27.24
N GLU A 24 4.96 -8.94 -27.02
CA GLU A 24 5.68 -7.71 -27.34
C GLU A 24 6.87 -7.51 -26.41
N ASP A 25 8.01 -7.09 -26.97
CA ASP A 25 9.20 -6.78 -26.20
C ASP A 25 9.01 -5.54 -25.33
N LEU A 26 9.62 -5.54 -24.15
CA LEU A 26 9.59 -4.47 -23.16
C LEU A 26 11.02 -4.03 -22.79
N PRO A 27 11.76 -3.37 -23.72
CA PRO A 27 13.18 -3.09 -23.54
C PRO A 27 13.51 -2.28 -22.28
N ALA A 28 12.61 -1.41 -21.84
CA ALA A 28 12.74 -0.60 -20.62
C ALA A 28 12.92 -1.45 -19.34
N VAL A 29 12.45 -2.71 -19.35
CA VAL A 29 12.54 -3.59 -18.16
C VAL A 29 13.98 -3.90 -17.78
N SER A 30 14.89 -4.03 -18.75
CA SER A 30 16.33 -4.24 -18.46
C SER A 30 16.91 -3.08 -17.66
N ASN A 31 16.55 -1.84 -18.03
CA ASN A 31 16.99 -0.65 -17.32
C ASN A 31 16.35 -0.55 -15.94
N ASN A 32 15.08 -0.95 -15.80
CA ASN A 32 14.41 -0.99 -14.49
C ASN A 32 15.20 -1.84 -13.50
N LEU A 33 15.58 -3.06 -13.90
CA LEU A 33 16.32 -3.98 -13.04
C LEU A 33 17.67 -3.40 -12.61
N SER A 34 18.45 -2.90 -13.57
CA SER A 34 19.77 -2.34 -13.30
C SER A 34 19.71 -1.14 -12.37
N SER A 35 18.83 -0.18 -12.68
CA SER A 35 18.70 1.04 -11.89
C SER A 35 18.13 0.80 -10.49
N LEU A 36 17.18 -0.13 -10.35
CA LEU A 36 16.65 -0.48 -9.04
C LEU A 36 17.69 -1.20 -8.17
N ALA A 37 18.48 -2.12 -8.78
CA ALA A 37 19.61 -2.77 -8.10
C ALA A 37 20.66 -1.75 -7.64
N GLU A 38 21.01 -0.77 -8.48
CA GLU A 38 21.92 0.33 -8.10
C GLU A 38 21.40 1.13 -6.92
N VAL A 39 20.10 1.45 -6.89
CA VAL A 39 19.48 2.16 -5.77
C VAL A 39 19.56 1.32 -4.50
N LEU A 40 19.15 0.06 -4.53
CA LEU A 40 19.10 -0.80 -3.35
C LEU A 40 20.49 -1.13 -2.77
N THR A 41 21.51 -1.22 -3.62
CA THR A 41 22.89 -1.44 -3.20
C THR A 41 23.64 -0.14 -2.88
N GLY A 42 23.03 1.01 -3.18
CA GLY A 42 23.60 2.33 -2.93
C GLY A 42 23.47 2.78 -1.47
N PRO A 43 24.37 3.69 -1.02
CA PRO A 43 24.44 4.13 0.39
C PRO A 43 23.26 5.01 0.82
N THR A 44 22.48 5.52 -0.12
CA THR A 44 21.29 6.34 0.17
C THR A 44 20.02 5.53 0.37
N SER A 45 20.07 4.22 0.15
CA SER A 45 18.97 3.27 0.32
C SER A 45 19.39 2.16 1.30
N TRP A 46 19.14 0.92 0.99
CA TRP A 46 19.37 -0.21 1.89
C TRP A 46 20.83 -0.64 1.99
N ASN A 47 21.68 -0.18 1.09
CA ASN A 47 23.11 -0.51 1.05
C ASN A 47 23.37 -2.02 1.06
N LEU A 48 22.55 -2.78 0.31
CA LEU A 48 22.69 -4.23 0.21
C LEU A 48 24.00 -4.62 -0.46
N SER A 49 24.55 -5.75 -0.06
CA SER A 49 25.61 -6.38 -0.83
C SER A 49 25.07 -6.86 -2.19
N ARG A 50 25.94 -7.08 -3.18
CA ARG A 50 25.52 -7.64 -4.47
C ARG A 50 24.96 -9.04 -4.35
N ASP A 51 25.43 -9.82 -3.37
CA ASP A 51 24.96 -11.17 -3.12
C ASP A 51 23.55 -11.17 -2.47
N ASP A 52 23.20 -10.08 -1.80
CA ASP A 52 21.90 -9.90 -1.15
C ASP A 52 20.86 -9.23 -2.06
N CYS A 53 21.28 -8.74 -3.25
CA CYS A 53 20.42 -8.16 -4.27
C CYS A 53 20.55 -8.93 -5.59
N GLN A 54 19.76 -9.99 -5.72
CA GLN A 54 19.83 -10.87 -6.88
C GLN A 54 18.97 -10.34 -8.03
N VAL A 55 19.54 -10.32 -9.23
CA VAL A 55 18.88 -9.84 -10.45
C VAL A 55 18.73 -10.98 -11.45
N LEU A 56 17.49 -11.32 -11.78
CA LEU A 56 17.10 -12.33 -12.76
C LEU A 56 16.55 -11.64 -14.02
N SER A 57 17.44 -11.37 -14.97
CA SER A 57 17.07 -10.75 -16.25
C SER A 57 16.75 -11.81 -17.29
N GLY A 58 15.51 -11.83 -17.80
CA GLY A 58 15.03 -12.77 -18.80
C GLY A 58 15.12 -14.25 -18.37
N PRO A 59 14.67 -14.64 -17.17
CA PRO A 59 14.79 -16.02 -16.72
C PRO A 59 13.95 -16.95 -17.59
N THR A 60 14.58 -18.02 -18.08
CA THR A 60 13.93 -18.96 -19.01
C THR A 60 13.11 -20.05 -18.32
N SER A 61 13.24 -20.19 -17.01
CA SER A 61 12.58 -21.23 -16.22
C SER A 61 11.87 -20.65 -14.99
N ALA A 62 10.57 -20.93 -14.86
CA ALA A 62 9.81 -20.63 -13.66
C ALA A 62 10.37 -21.33 -12.42
N ILE A 63 10.91 -22.55 -12.60
CA ILE A 63 11.54 -23.31 -11.50
C ILE A 63 12.76 -22.57 -10.97
N ALA A 64 13.67 -22.12 -11.85
CA ALA A 64 14.86 -21.38 -11.43
C ALA A 64 14.52 -20.06 -10.71
N VAL A 65 13.46 -19.37 -11.14
CA VAL A 65 12.97 -18.18 -10.41
C VAL A 65 12.46 -18.57 -9.03
N MET A 66 11.69 -19.66 -8.92
CA MET A 66 11.15 -20.13 -7.66
C MET A 66 12.23 -20.63 -6.69
N ASP A 67 13.28 -21.29 -7.20
CA ASP A 67 14.41 -21.72 -6.37
C ASP A 67 15.13 -20.51 -5.78
N THR A 68 15.44 -19.50 -6.61
CA THR A 68 16.04 -18.24 -6.14
C THR A 68 15.17 -17.54 -5.10
N LEU A 69 13.86 -17.50 -5.33
CA LEU A 69 12.91 -16.87 -4.39
C LEU A 69 12.84 -17.61 -3.05
N ARG A 70 12.84 -18.95 -3.06
CA ARG A 70 12.86 -19.75 -1.83
C ARG A 70 14.15 -19.58 -1.06
N ASP A 71 15.30 -19.63 -1.76
CA ASP A 71 16.60 -19.43 -1.12
C ASP A 71 16.66 -18.04 -0.44
N ALA A 72 16.19 -17.00 -1.11
CA ALA A 72 16.13 -15.66 -0.56
C ALA A 72 15.13 -15.57 0.63
N ALA A 73 13.95 -16.20 0.52
CA ALA A 73 12.95 -16.23 1.59
C ALA A 73 13.45 -16.98 2.83
N ASP A 74 14.19 -18.07 2.62
CA ASP A 74 14.83 -18.84 3.70
C ASP A 74 15.99 -18.10 4.36
N ALA A 75 16.72 -17.27 3.61
CA ALA A 75 17.87 -16.52 4.09
C ALA A 75 17.49 -15.19 4.78
N ALA A 76 16.47 -14.50 4.28
CA ALA A 76 16.01 -13.24 4.86
C ALA A 76 15.51 -13.40 6.29
N ARG A 77 15.84 -12.43 7.16
CA ARG A 77 15.36 -12.39 8.55
C ARG A 77 14.63 -11.09 8.86
N ASP A 78 15.13 -9.97 8.35
CA ASP A 78 14.50 -8.66 8.52
C ASP A 78 13.50 -8.41 7.39
N THR A 79 13.98 -8.18 6.17
CA THR A 79 13.13 -7.80 5.03
C THR A 79 13.44 -8.64 3.78
N LEU A 80 12.40 -9.10 3.11
CA LEU A 80 12.47 -9.67 1.77
C LEU A 80 11.77 -8.73 0.79
N LEU A 81 12.51 -8.21 -0.20
CA LEU A 81 11.92 -7.47 -1.31
C LEU A 81 11.88 -8.34 -2.56
N VAL A 82 10.72 -8.43 -3.18
CA VAL A 82 10.55 -9.06 -4.50
C VAL A 82 10.00 -8.02 -5.46
N TYR A 83 10.73 -7.76 -6.51
CA TYR A 83 10.31 -6.92 -7.63
C TYR A 83 10.13 -7.75 -8.88
N TYR A 84 9.04 -7.54 -9.59
CA TYR A 84 8.83 -8.10 -10.93
C TYR A 84 8.46 -7.00 -11.92
N ALA A 85 9.10 -7.02 -13.10
CA ALA A 85 8.73 -6.18 -14.24
C ALA A 85 8.59 -7.02 -15.52
N GLY A 86 7.49 -6.83 -16.25
CA GLY A 86 7.20 -7.58 -17.46
C GLY A 86 5.71 -7.66 -17.78
N HIS A 87 5.32 -8.59 -18.65
CA HIS A 87 3.91 -8.86 -18.91
C HIS A 87 3.26 -9.59 -17.72
N GLY A 88 2.06 -9.14 -17.34
CA GLY A 88 1.12 -9.92 -16.55
C GLY A 88 0.12 -10.61 -17.47
N LEU A 89 -0.13 -11.88 -17.25
CA LEU A 89 -1.12 -12.70 -17.97
C LEU A 89 -2.18 -13.15 -16.97
N VAL A 90 -3.43 -13.20 -17.39
CA VAL A 90 -4.55 -13.53 -16.49
C VAL A 90 -5.41 -14.62 -17.12
N THR A 91 -5.74 -15.65 -16.35
CA THR A 91 -6.71 -16.67 -16.76
C THR A 91 -8.14 -16.12 -16.74
N PRO A 92 -9.10 -16.78 -17.40
CA PRO A 92 -10.52 -16.44 -17.28
C PRO A 92 -11.03 -16.46 -15.83
N GLU A 93 -10.41 -17.29 -14.97
CA GLU A 93 -10.73 -17.42 -13.55
C GLU A 93 -10.11 -16.31 -12.69
N GLY A 94 -9.27 -15.43 -13.29
CA GLY A 94 -8.65 -14.29 -12.61
C GLY A 94 -7.29 -14.59 -11.98
N GLU A 95 -6.65 -15.72 -12.25
CA GLU A 95 -5.32 -16.03 -11.74
C GLU A 95 -4.23 -15.26 -12.51
N LEU A 96 -3.31 -14.66 -11.79
CA LEU A 96 -2.20 -13.88 -12.33
C LEU A 96 -0.98 -14.79 -12.61
N TYR A 97 -0.42 -14.65 -13.81
CA TYR A 97 0.84 -15.24 -14.22
C TYR A 97 1.82 -14.14 -14.65
N LEU A 98 3.04 -14.24 -14.19
CA LEU A 98 4.15 -13.34 -14.53
C LEU A 98 4.85 -13.87 -15.79
N GLY A 99 4.92 -13.03 -16.81
CA GLY A 99 5.45 -13.42 -18.13
C GLY A 99 6.95 -13.69 -18.11
N LEU A 100 7.35 -14.83 -18.66
CA LEU A 100 8.75 -15.23 -18.91
C LEU A 100 9.04 -15.18 -20.42
N PRO A 101 10.29 -15.27 -20.88
CA PRO A 101 10.65 -15.12 -22.30
C PRO A 101 9.85 -15.99 -23.28
N GLN A 102 9.43 -17.19 -22.85
CA GLN A 102 8.65 -18.12 -23.69
C GLN A 102 7.13 -18.05 -23.46
N SER A 103 6.66 -17.07 -22.67
CA SER A 103 5.24 -16.93 -22.35
C SER A 103 4.40 -16.58 -23.56
N ARG A 104 3.16 -17.07 -23.56
CA ARG A 104 2.17 -16.89 -24.62
C ARG A 104 0.86 -16.41 -24.02
N GLN A 105 0.23 -15.44 -24.65
CA GLN A 105 -1.00 -14.84 -24.13
C GLN A 105 -2.14 -15.88 -23.94
N GLN A 106 -2.24 -16.88 -24.81
CA GLN A 106 -3.27 -17.92 -24.78
C GLN A 106 -2.86 -19.17 -24.01
N ARG A 107 -1.66 -19.17 -23.44
CA ARG A 107 -1.08 -20.29 -22.67
C ARG A 107 -0.39 -19.71 -21.44
N VAL A 108 -1.19 -19.20 -20.51
CA VAL A 108 -0.70 -18.50 -19.31
C VAL A 108 0.20 -19.39 -18.44
N GLU A 109 -0.01 -20.71 -18.49
CA GLU A 109 0.82 -21.72 -17.83
C GLU A 109 2.30 -21.72 -18.30
N THR A 110 2.62 -21.01 -19.38
CA THR A 110 4.02 -20.78 -19.82
C THR A 110 4.70 -19.65 -19.03
N GLY A 111 3.99 -18.92 -18.19
CA GLY A 111 4.50 -17.94 -17.26
C GLY A 111 4.69 -18.51 -15.84
N LEU A 112 5.16 -17.68 -14.93
CA LEU A 112 5.26 -17.99 -13.51
C LEU A 112 3.93 -17.66 -12.81
N GLN A 113 3.24 -18.65 -12.26
CA GLN A 113 2.01 -18.43 -11.51
C GLN A 113 2.29 -17.63 -10.22
N TYR A 114 1.60 -16.51 -10.03
CA TYR A 114 1.80 -15.64 -8.88
C TYR A 114 1.51 -16.33 -7.53
N SER A 115 0.59 -17.27 -7.49
CA SER A 115 0.28 -18.03 -6.28
C SER A 115 1.46 -18.88 -5.78
N TRP A 116 2.35 -19.35 -6.67
CA TRP A 116 3.56 -20.05 -6.27
C TRP A 116 4.56 -19.11 -5.59
N LEU A 117 4.75 -17.93 -6.18
CA LEU A 117 5.56 -16.86 -5.56
C LEU A 117 5.01 -16.53 -4.18
N ARG A 118 3.71 -16.29 -4.07
CA ARG A 118 3.02 -16.01 -2.82
C ARG A 118 3.25 -17.11 -1.76
N SER A 119 3.14 -18.39 -2.14
CA SER A 119 3.39 -19.51 -1.23
C SER A 119 4.82 -19.50 -0.70
N ALA A 120 5.82 -19.27 -1.55
CA ALA A 120 7.21 -19.18 -1.13
C ALA A 120 7.45 -18.00 -0.16
N LEU A 121 6.77 -16.87 -0.35
CA LEU A 121 6.86 -15.73 0.57
C LEU A 121 6.24 -16.04 1.94
N LEU A 122 5.13 -16.80 1.96
CA LEU A 122 4.45 -17.21 3.21
C LEU A 122 5.29 -18.21 4.03
N GLU A 123 6.05 -19.06 3.36
CA GLU A 123 6.96 -20.03 3.98
C GLU A 123 8.26 -19.38 4.45
N GLY A 124 8.55 -18.15 4.02
CA GLY A 124 9.75 -17.39 4.35
C GLY A 124 9.82 -16.98 5.82
N ARG A 125 11.02 -16.51 6.22
CA ARG A 125 11.33 -16.17 7.62
C ARG A 125 11.54 -14.68 7.86
N ALA A 126 11.34 -13.84 6.84
CA ALA A 126 11.47 -12.40 6.94
C ALA A 126 10.33 -11.82 7.81
N GLU A 127 10.65 -10.89 8.70
CA GLU A 127 9.65 -10.15 9.47
C GLU A 127 8.79 -9.26 8.59
N ARG A 128 9.36 -8.79 7.48
CA ARG A 128 8.72 -7.89 6.53
C ARG A 128 8.90 -8.39 5.10
N THR A 129 7.84 -8.36 4.33
CA THR A 129 7.88 -8.71 2.92
C THR A 129 7.35 -7.55 2.10
N VAL A 130 8.09 -7.15 1.07
CA VAL A 130 7.69 -6.12 0.11
C VAL A 130 7.61 -6.74 -1.27
N VAL A 131 6.45 -6.64 -1.90
CA VAL A 131 6.24 -7.11 -3.28
C VAL A 131 5.91 -5.91 -4.16
N ILE A 132 6.68 -5.71 -5.21
CA ILE A 132 6.45 -4.66 -6.20
C ILE A 132 6.22 -5.33 -7.55
N LEU A 133 5.03 -5.14 -8.12
CA LEU A 133 4.66 -5.70 -9.42
C LEU A 133 4.50 -4.59 -10.44
N ASP A 134 5.47 -4.44 -11.32
CA ASP A 134 5.41 -3.53 -12.47
C ASP A 134 5.00 -4.31 -13.71
N CYS A 135 3.73 -4.70 -13.76
CA CYS A 135 3.16 -5.43 -14.87
C CYS A 135 1.75 -4.95 -15.23
N CYS A 136 1.40 -5.08 -16.50
CA CYS A 136 0.04 -4.87 -17.00
C CYS A 136 -0.89 -5.98 -16.48
N TYR A 137 -2.20 -5.72 -16.57
CA TYR A 137 -3.26 -6.66 -16.22
C TYR A 137 -3.51 -6.92 -14.73
N ALA A 138 -2.62 -6.59 -13.81
CA ALA A 138 -2.99 -6.58 -12.39
C ALA A 138 -4.23 -5.68 -12.14
N GLY A 139 -4.35 -4.58 -12.90
CA GLY A 139 -5.52 -3.69 -12.87
C GLY A 139 -6.77 -4.21 -13.57
N LEU A 140 -6.65 -4.92 -14.71
CA LEU A 140 -7.81 -5.50 -15.41
C LEU A 140 -8.43 -6.66 -14.64
N ALA A 141 -7.60 -7.45 -13.98
CA ALA A 141 -8.07 -8.50 -13.09
C ALA A 141 -8.78 -7.92 -11.83
N LEU A 142 -8.44 -6.70 -11.40
CA LEU A 142 -9.15 -5.95 -10.36
C LEU A 142 -10.48 -5.37 -10.85
N GLY A 143 -10.64 -5.12 -12.18
CA GLY A 143 -11.83 -4.49 -12.76
C GLY A 143 -12.97 -5.44 -13.13
N THR A 144 -12.71 -6.73 -13.35
CA THR A 144 -13.71 -7.73 -13.75
C THR A 144 -14.25 -8.57 -12.59
N MET A 145 -13.52 -8.66 -11.52
CA MET A 145 -13.93 -9.29 -10.27
C MET A 145 -13.80 -8.23 -9.19
N GLY A 146 -14.83 -7.98 -8.42
CA GLY A 146 -14.84 -6.88 -7.45
C GLY A 146 -13.54 -6.72 -6.66
N PRO A 147 -13.33 -5.62 -5.96
CA PRO A 147 -12.03 -5.22 -5.37
C PRO A 147 -11.38 -6.26 -4.44
N SER A 148 -11.96 -7.44 -4.31
CA SER A 148 -11.60 -8.45 -3.30
C SER A 148 -10.64 -9.54 -3.78
N ASP A 149 -10.62 -9.95 -5.05
CA ASP A 149 -10.03 -11.27 -5.35
C ASP A 149 -8.55 -11.28 -5.73
N LEU A 150 -8.03 -10.33 -6.52
CA LEU A 150 -6.59 -10.31 -6.78
C LEU A 150 -5.78 -9.68 -5.65
N ALA A 151 -6.33 -8.66 -5.02
CA ALA A 151 -5.78 -8.17 -3.77
C ALA A 151 -5.88 -9.23 -2.66
N ALA A 152 -6.88 -10.12 -2.68
CA ALA A 152 -6.98 -11.26 -1.78
C ALA A 152 -5.99 -12.40 -2.15
N GLN A 153 -5.73 -12.62 -3.43
CA GLN A 153 -4.71 -13.59 -3.87
C GLN A 153 -3.28 -13.11 -3.61
N ALA A 154 -3.05 -11.80 -3.66
CA ALA A 154 -1.78 -11.19 -3.30
C ALA A 154 -1.53 -11.10 -1.78
N ASP A 155 -2.50 -11.50 -0.98
CA ASP A 155 -2.57 -11.25 0.46
C ASP A 155 -1.71 -12.24 1.25
N VAL A 156 -0.48 -11.83 1.54
CA VAL A 156 0.44 -12.50 2.47
C VAL A 156 0.45 -11.67 3.75
N GLU A 157 0.19 -12.27 4.92
CA GLU A 157 0.33 -11.57 6.20
C GLU A 157 1.75 -11.01 6.33
N GLY A 158 1.87 -9.75 6.74
CA GLY A 158 3.16 -9.08 6.82
C GLY A 158 3.69 -8.53 5.49
N THR A 159 2.87 -8.49 4.42
CA THR A 159 3.30 -8.04 3.10
C THR A 159 2.81 -6.62 2.80
N TYR A 160 3.69 -5.82 2.20
CA TYR A 160 3.34 -4.60 1.49
C TYR A 160 3.35 -4.89 -0.02
N LEU A 161 2.19 -4.88 -0.66
CA LEU A 161 2.07 -5.07 -2.10
C LEU A 161 1.90 -3.72 -2.79
N LEU A 162 2.74 -3.45 -3.78
CA LEU A 162 2.65 -2.30 -4.67
C LEU A 162 2.53 -2.79 -6.12
N ALA A 163 1.41 -2.51 -6.75
CA ALA A 163 1.11 -2.89 -8.12
C ALA A 163 0.96 -1.65 -9.01
N ALA A 164 1.66 -1.62 -10.13
CA ALA A 164 1.42 -0.67 -11.19
C ALA A 164 0.08 -1.02 -11.84
N ALA A 165 -0.98 -0.29 -11.51
CA ALA A 165 -2.26 -0.47 -12.14
C ALA A 165 -2.19 0.05 -13.58
N SER A 166 -2.35 -0.83 -14.56
CA SER A 166 -2.49 -0.47 -15.97
C SER A 166 -3.74 -1.10 -16.55
N GLU A 167 -4.67 -0.27 -16.99
CA GLU A 167 -5.85 -0.71 -17.74
C GLU A 167 -5.57 -0.85 -19.23
N THR A 168 -4.40 -0.37 -19.73
CA THR A 168 -4.08 -0.35 -21.17
C THR A 168 -2.65 -0.81 -21.43
N ARG A 169 -2.47 -1.59 -22.52
CA ARG A 169 -1.17 -2.10 -23.00
C ARG A 169 -0.12 -1.00 -23.28
N GLN A 170 -0.51 0.23 -23.54
CA GLN A 170 0.39 1.34 -23.93
C GLN A 170 1.12 1.98 -22.75
N ALA A 171 0.79 1.66 -21.53
CA ALA A 171 1.31 2.39 -20.36
C ALA A 171 2.62 1.86 -19.78
N LEU A 172 3.15 0.72 -20.26
CA LEU A 172 4.35 0.10 -19.69
C LEU A 172 5.64 0.87 -19.98
N ALA A 173 5.84 1.32 -21.20
CA ALA A 173 7.03 2.05 -21.59
C ALA A 173 6.65 3.15 -22.61
N PRO A 174 6.52 4.42 -22.20
CA PRO A 174 6.33 5.51 -23.14
C PRO A 174 7.49 5.52 -24.14
N PRO A 175 7.22 5.74 -25.44
CA PRO A 175 8.28 5.76 -26.46
C PRO A 175 9.37 6.75 -26.09
N GLY A 176 10.64 6.29 -26.10
CA GLY A 176 11.81 7.12 -25.80
C GLY A 176 12.18 7.24 -24.33
N GLU A 177 11.36 6.70 -23.41
CA GLU A 177 11.70 6.68 -21.99
C GLU A 177 12.60 5.46 -21.65
N PRO A 178 13.63 5.65 -20.81
CA PRO A 178 14.55 4.57 -20.45
C PRO A 178 13.93 3.52 -19.53
N HIS A 179 12.85 3.87 -18.82
CA HIS A 179 12.18 3.02 -17.84
C HIS A 179 10.68 2.94 -18.14
N THR A 180 10.02 1.95 -17.58
CA THR A 180 8.55 1.94 -17.52
C THR A 180 8.04 3.15 -16.73
N ALA A 181 6.81 3.59 -17.00
CA ALA A 181 6.24 4.77 -16.35
C ALA A 181 6.24 4.67 -14.81
N PHE A 182 5.90 3.47 -14.29
CA PHE A 182 5.87 3.23 -12.85
C PHE A 182 7.27 3.22 -12.24
N THR A 183 8.17 2.36 -12.75
CA THR A 183 9.52 2.24 -12.18
C THR A 183 10.35 3.50 -12.42
N GLY A 184 10.20 4.19 -13.55
CA GLY A 184 10.84 5.47 -13.79
C GLY A 184 10.46 6.52 -12.75
N GLU A 185 9.18 6.59 -12.37
CA GLU A 185 8.74 7.52 -11.33
C GLU A 185 9.20 7.06 -9.93
N LEU A 186 9.19 5.75 -9.64
CA LEU A 186 9.74 5.20 -8.40
C LEU A 186 11.23 5.56 -8.25
N LEU A 187 12.03 5.30 -9.25
CA LEU A 187 13.47 5.62 -9.26
C LEU A 187 13.70 7.12 -9.09
N LYS A 188 12.91 7.95 -9.78
CA LYS A 188 12.97 9.40 -9.62
C LYS A 188 12.71 9.81 -8.18
N ILE A 189 11.68 9.30 -7.53
CA ILE A 189 11.37 9.60 -6.13
C ILE A 189 12.54 9.20 -5.22
N LEU A 190 13.11 8.01 -5.42
CA LEU A 190 14.19 7.49 -4.57
C LEU A 190 15.50 8.25 -4.77
N THR A 191 15.77 8.78 -5.99
CA THR A 191 17.03 9.44 -6.33
C THR A 191 16.98 10.95 -6.24
N THR A 192 15.84 11.60 -6.49
CA THR A 192 15.70 13.07 -6.41
C THR A 192 14.97 13.52 -5.15
N GLY A 193 14.25 12.62 -4.49
CA GLY A 193 13.52 12.90 -3.26
C GLY A 193 12.15 13.54 -3.45
N ILE A 194 11.52 13.83 -2.33
CA ILE A 194 10.24 14.54 -2.22
C ILE A 194 10.48 15.87 -1.53
N ALA A 195 10.31 16.98 -2.24
CA ALA A 195 10.48 18.32 -1.69
C ALA A 195 9.44 18.56 -0.57
N GLY A 196 9.92 19.00 0.60
CA GLY A 196 9.08 19.17 1.80
C GLY A 196 8.61 17.84 2.43
N GLY A 197 9.12 16.72 1.95
CA GLY A 197 8.85 15.39 2.52
C GLY A 197 9.72 15.09 3.75
N PRO A 198 9.50 13.93 4.40
CA PRO A 198 10.27 13.51 5.57
C PRO A 198 11.74 13.23 5.22
N GLU A 199 12.61 13.12 6.24
CA GLU A 199 14.03 12.78 6.09
C GLU A 199 14.24 11.38 5.50
N GLN A 200 13.36 10.43 5.82
CA GLN A 200 13.36 9.08 5.29
C GLN A 200 12.10 8.87 4.44
N LEU A 201 12.28 8.33 3.25
CA LEU A 201 11.19 7.98 2.34
C LEU A 201 10.76 6.54 2.62
N ASP A 202 9.70 6.38 3.39
CA ASP A 202 9.07 5.08 3.62
C ASP A 202 8.11 4.70 2.49
N LEU A 203 7.66 3.43 2.50
CA LEU A 203 6.75 2.88 1.50
C LEU A 203 5.47 3.71 1.33
N ASP A 204 4.90 4.21 2.44
CA ASP A 204 3.67 5.02 2.40
C ASP A 204 3.89 6.37 1.71
N ASN A 205 4.98 7.07 2.05
CA ASN A 205 5.33 8.35 1.42
C ASN A 205 5.64 8.17 -0.06
N VAL A 206 6.40 7.14 -0.42
CA VAL A 206 6.71 6.77 -1.81
C VAL A 206 5.44 6.45 -2.57
N PHE A 207 4.55 5.63 -2.02
CA PHE A 207 3.28 5.26 -2.65
C PHE A 207 2.37 6.48 -2.91
N LEU A 208 2.23 7.36 -1.92
CA LEU A 208 1.44 8.59 -2.08
C LEU A 208 2.02 9.49 -3.18
N GLN A 209 3.34 9.64 -3.21
CA GLN A 209 4.00 10.45 -4.24
C GLN A 209 3.89 9.81 -5.62
N LEU A 210 4.05 8.48 -5.75
CA LEU A 210 3.84 7.73 -6.99
C LEU A 210 2.43 7.97 -7.55
N ARG A 211 1.40 7.82 -6.72
CA ARG A 211 0.01 8.06 -7.11
C ARG A 211 -0.19 9.48 -7.62
N LYS A 212 0.34 10.47 -6.91
CA LYS A 212 0.24 11.88 -7.28
C LYS A 212 0.93 12.16 -8.62
N SER A 213 2.16 11.71 -8.77
CA SER A 213 2.99 11.99 -9.95
C SER A 213 2.47 11.28 -11.20
N LEU A 214 2.12 9.99 -11.09
CA LEU A 214 1.60 9.22 -12.22
C LEU A 214 0.22 9.73 -12.66
N SER A 215 -0.67 10.05 -11.71
CA SER A 215 -1.97 10.67 -12.03
C SER A 215 -1.81 12.01 -12.74
N ALA A 216 -0.89 12.86 -12.29
CA ALA A 216 -0.61 14.16 -12.92
C ALA A 216 -0.08 14.05 -14.36
N LYS A 217 0.58 12.92 -14.67
CA LYS A 217 1.07 12.61 -16.03
C LYS A 217 0.05 11.86 -16.89
N GLY A 218 -1.14 11.57 -16.39
CA GLY A 218 -2.15 10.77 -17.08
C GLY A 218 -1.79 9.28 -17.20
N HIS A 219 -0.84 8.80 -16.39
CA HIS A 219 -0.48 7.39 -16.31
C HIS A 219 -1.40 6.64 -15.34
N PRO A 220 -1.48 5.31 -15.46
CA PRO A 220 -2.22 4.48 -14.52
C PRO A 220 -1.78 4.74 -13.08
N VAL A 221 -2.77 4.82 -12.18
CA VAL A 221 -2.53 5.09 -10.76
C VAL A 221 -2.24 3.77 -10.06
N PRO A 222 -1.08 3.65 -9.38
CA PRO A 222 -0.71 2.42 -8.70
C PRO A 222 -1.68 2.10 -7.56
N GLN A 223 -1.83 0.82 -7.31
CA GLN A 223 -2.60 0.30 -6.18
C GLN A 223 -1.63 -0.30 -5.17
N GLY A 224 -1.90 -0.06 -3.89
CA GLY A 224 -1.12 -0.59 -2.79
C GLY A 224 -2.03 -1.27 -1.78
N ARG A 225 -1.55 -2.34 -1.18
CA ARG A 225 -2.18 -3.00 -0.06
C ARG A 225 -1.14 -3.28 1.02
N GLU A 226 -1.46 -2.87 2.23
CA GLU A 226 -0.63 -3.04 3.40
C GLU A 226 -1.32 -3.98 4.39
N ARG A 227 -0.55 -4.91 4.97
CA ARG A 227 -0.89 -5.62 6.20
C ARG A 227 0.26 -5.52 7.19
N ASN A 228 -0.05 -5.19 8.45
CA ASN A 228 0.88 -5.18 9.58
C ASN A 228 1.98 -4.11 9.55
N SER A 229 1.63 -2.82 9.28
CA SER A 229 2.52 -1.65 9.52
C SER A 229 3.84 -1.61 8.74
N ASN A 230 3.97 -2.35 7.63
CA ASN A 230 5.16 -2.30 6.77
C ASN A 230 5.30 -0.98 5.99
N GLY A 231 4.27 -0.16 5.94
CA GLY A 231 4.28 1.15 5.29
C GLY A 231 5.35 2.11 5.83
N GLN A 232 5.82 1.88 7.06
CA GLN A 232 6.88 2.68 7.70
C GLN A 232 8.30 2.17 7.35
N LEU A 233 8.45 1.12 6.54
CA LEU A 233 9.76 0.67 6.08
C LEU A 233 10.36 1.73 5.16
N ALA A 234 11.52 2.30 5.56
CA ALA A 234 12.24 3.28 4.76
C ALA A 234 12.89 2.61 3.54
N LEU A 235 12.63 3.15 2.35
CA LEU A 235 13.28 2.72 1.10
C LEU A 235 14.57 3.49 0.83
N SER A 236 14.61 4.77 1.18
CA SER A 236 15.80 5.61 0.97
C SER A 236 15.81 6.80 1.92
N TRP A 237 16.97 7.43 2.10
CA TRP A 237 17.03 8.80 2.55
C TRP A 237 16.41 9.71 1.49
N ASN A 238 15.81 10.81 1.93
CA ASN A 238 15.22 11.79 1.04
C ASN A 238 16.28 12.81 0.57
N PRO A 239 16.80 12.73 -0.68
CA PRO A 239 17.81 13.68 -1.13
C PRO A 239 17.31 15.13 -1.17
N ALA A 240 16.00 15.35 -1.28
CA ALA A 240 15.39 16.67 -1.25
C ALA A 240 15.09 17.17 0.17
N PHE A 241 15.49 16.40 1.20
CA PHE A 241 15.32 16.83 2.58
C PHE A 241 16.30 17.95 2.91
N SER A 242 15.78 19.14 3.12
CA SER A 242 16.56 20.25 3.63
C SER A 242 16.33 20.39 5.12
N ARG A 243 17.34 20.07 5.92
CA ARG A 243 17.39 20.55 7.30
C ARG A 243 17.51 22.07 7.22
N THR A 244 16.38 22.76 7.17
CA THR A 244 16.40 24.21 7.35
C THR A 244 17.09 24.46 8.68
N GLN A 245 18.32 25.02 8.65
CA GLN A 245 18.95 25.51 9.84
C GLN A 245 18.03 26.60 10.40
N VAL A 246 17.23 26.23 11.39
CA VAL A 246 16.60 27.23 12.26
C VAL A 246 17.79 27.96 12.92
N PRO A 247 17.99 29.27 12.70
CA PRO A 247 19.02 29.98 13.40
C PRO A 247 18.82 29.78 14.90
N ALA A 248 19.86 29.35 15.60
CA ALA A 248 19.82 29.17 17.05
C ALA A 248 19.75 30.55 17.72
N SER A 249 18.60 31.20 17.66
CA SER A 249 18.30 32.37 18.52
C SER A 249 16.77 32.45 18.65
N HIS A 250 16.36 32.39 19.89
CA HIS A 250 15.01 32.56 20.46
C HIS A 250 14.25 31.29 20.82
N TYR A 251 14.74 30.56 21.85
CA TYR A 251 13.87 29.83 22.75
C TYR A 251 13.25 30.81 23.75
N ALA A 252 12.12 31.40 23.39
CA ALA A 252 11.18 32.00 24.33
C ALA A 252 9.81 32.04 23.60
N GLY A 253 8.88 31.15 23.98
CA GLY A 253 7.48 31.26 23.63
C GLY A 253 7.17 30.99 22.15
N SER A 254 7.26 29.72 21.68
CA SER A 254 6.89 29.39 20.29
C SER A 254 5.48 28.82 20.25
N ALA A 255 4.54 29.61 19.76
CA ALA A 255 3.38 29.09 19.06
C ALA A 255 3.83 28.20 17.89
N ASP A 256 3.26 27.01 17.74
CA ASP A 256 3.56 26.00 16.73
C ASP A 256 3.46 26.61 15.31
N LEU A 257 4.60 26.80 14.62
CA LEU A 257 4.70 27.41 13.29
C LEU A 257 4.23 26.51 12.14
N ARG A 258 3.54 25.41 12.41
CA ARG A 258 2.92 24.59 11.37
C ARG A 258 1.80 25.36 10.70
N ALA A 259 1.83 25.42 9.36
CA ALA A 259 0.74 26.02 8.58
C ALA A 259 -0.49 25.08 8.55
N TRP A 260 -1.20 25.02 9.66
CA TRP A 260 -2.44 24.28 9.77
C TRP A 260 -3.51 24.87 8.85
N PRO A 261 -4.35 24.04 8.21
CA PRO A 261 -5.50 24.54 7.45
C PRO A 261 -6.38 25.45 8.30
N ASP A 262 -6.87 26.53 7.68
CA ASP A 262 -7.79 27.46 8.35
C ASP A 262 -9.25 26.92 8.28
N PRO A 263 -9.86 26.52 9.41
CA PRO A 263 -11.25 26.07 9.42
C PRO A 263 -12.22 27.11 8.88
N ALA A 264 -11.92 28.41 9.04
CA ALA A 264 -12.78 29.48 8.56
C ALA A 264 -12.88 29.53 7.01
N ALA A 265 -11.88 29.02 6.31
CA ALA A 265 -11.89 28.94 4.84
C ALA A 265 -12.74 27.80 4.27
N ILE A 266 -13.11 26.82 5.08
CA ILE A 266 -13.85 25.63 4.64
C ILE A 266 -15.32 25.99 4.35
N ARG A 267 -15.86 25.65 3.17
CA ARG A 267 -17.21 25.98 2.74
C ARG A 267 -18.14 24.79 2.51
N SER A 268 -17.60 23.57 2.48
CA SER A 268 -18.35 22.35 2.16
C SER A 268 -17.89 21.16 2.99
N VAL A 269 -18.68 20.09 3.02
CA VAL A 269 -18.32 18.82 3.65
C VAL A 269 -17.07 18.22 3.00
N GLU A 270 -16.99 18.26 1.67
CA GLU A 270 -15.80 17.79 0.94
C GLU A 270 -14.58 18.62 1.31
N GLY A 271 -14.71 19.95 1.38
CA GLY A 271 -13.65 20.83 1.85
C GLY A 271 -13.18 20.52 3.28
N PHE A 272 -14.11 20.10 4.15
CA PHE A 272 -13.77 19.69 5.53
C PHE A 272 -12.96 18.40 5.56
N ILE A 273 -13.35 17.39 4.78
CA ILE A 273 -12.60 16.13 4.68
C ILE A 273 -11.21 16.36 4.04
N ASN A 274 -11.15 17.17 3.01
CA ASN A 274 -9.87 17.56 2.38
C ASN A 274 -8.95 18.28 3.37
N ALA A 275 -9.49 19.18 4.19
CA ALA A 275 -8.73 19.88 5.21
C ALA A 275 -8.22 18.93 6.32
N LEU A 276 -9.00 17.91 6.73
CA LEU A 276 -8.50 16.84 7.61
C LEU A 276 -7.34 16.08 6.96
N GLY A 277 -7.42 15.79 5.65
CA GLY A 277 -6.31 15.20 4.90
C GLY A 277 -5.06 16.08 4.92
N GLN A 278 -5.21 17.40 4.76
CA GLN A 278 -4.10 18.36 4.87
C GLN A 278 -3.50 18.40 6.28
N VAL A 279 -4.33 18.32 7.33
CA VAL A 279 -3.87 18.21 8.73
C VAL A 279 -2.93 17.02 8.88
N ARG A 280 -3.29 15.85 8.33
CA ARG A 280 -2.41 14.67 8.35
C ARG A 280 -1.09 14.95 7.65
N VAL A 281 -1.15 15.53 6.44
CA VAL A 281 0.06 15.87 5.67
C VAL A 281 0.95 16.83 6.45
N THR A 282 0.36 17.89 7.03
CA THR A 282 1.09 18.88 7.87
C THR A 282 1.69 18.23 9.12
N SER A 283 0.97 17.27 9.73
CA SER A 283 1.48 16.53 10.90
C SER A 283 2.63 15.59 10.57
N GLY A 284 2.76 15.16 9.32
CA GLY A 284 3.72 14.14 8.89
C GLY A 284 3.44 12.75 9.44
N LEU A 285 2.23 12.49 9.97
CA LEU A 285 1.90 11.23 10.63
C LEU A 285 1.20 10.25 9.69
N THR A 286 1.51 8.96 9.85
CA THR A 286 0.78 7.86 9.23
C THR A 286 -0.54 7.58 9.97
N HIS A 287 -1.47 6.84 9.37
CA HIS A 287 -2.71 6.43 10.02
C HIS A 287 -2.46 5.63 11.30
N SER A 288 -1.44 4.76 11.30
CA SER A 288 -1.04 3.97 12.47
C SER A 288 -0.46 4.85 13.57
N ALA A 289 0.41 5.81 13.23
CA ALA A 289 0.96 6.75 14.20
C ALA A 289 -0.13 7.62 14.83
N ILE A 290 -1.13 8.07 14.05
CA ILE A 290 -2.28 8.82 14.54
C ILE A 290 -3.11 7.94 15.50
N SER A 291 -3.38 6.69 15.12
CA SER A 291 -4.09 5.73 15.97
C SER A 291 -3.37 5.53 17.30
N HIS A 292 -2.05 5.27 17.27
CA HIS A 292 -1.23 5.11 18.48
C HIS A 292 -1.23 6.37 19.35
N ARG A 293 -1.00 7.56 18.76
CA ARG A 293 -0.99 8.84 19.48
C ARG A 293 -2.36 9.24 20.05
N SER A 294 -3.43 8.72 19.49
CA SER A 294 -4.78 8.90 20.05
C SER A 294 -5.01 8.12 21.36
N GLY A 295 -4.02 7.35 21.84
CA GLY A 295 -4.21 6.49 23.01
C GLY A 295 -5.26 5.39 22.80
N GLY A 296 -5.47 4.95 21.56
CA GLY A 296 -6.46 3.92 21.21
C GLY A 296 -7.89 4.45 21.05
N GLN A 297 -8.11 5.77 21.13
CA GLN A 297 -9.44 6.36 20.94
C GLN A 297 -9.96 6.20 19.52
N ILE A 298 -9.08 6.14 18.53
CA ILE A 298 -9.42 5.88 17.13
C ILE A 298 -8.48 4.82 16.55
N SER A 299 -9.05 3.84 15.84
CA SER A 299 -8.28 2.80 15.15
C SER A 299 -7.71 3.31 13.82
N THR A 300 -6.71 2.62 13.27
CA THR A 300 -6.17 2.89 11.93
C THR A 300 -7.26 2.86 10.86
N GLY A 301 -8.18 1.90 10.94
CA GLY A 301 -9.36 1.83 10.06
C GLY A 301 -10.28 3.04 10.22
N THR A 302 -10.47 3.53 11.45
CA THR A 302 -11.26 4.75 11.72
C THR A 302 -10.60 5.98 11.08
N VAL A 303 -9.27 6.12 11.18
CA VAL A 303 -8.51 7.20 10.52
C VAL A 303 -8.68 7.15 9.00
N SER A 304 -8.50 5.96 8.40
CA SER A 304 -8.70 5.77 6.96
C SER A 304 -10.13 6.11 6.53
N THR A 305 -11.14 5.62 7.27
CA THR A 305 -12.54 5.92 6.98
C THR A 305 -12.85 7.42 7.13
N LEU A 306 -12.28 8.08 8.13
CA LEU A 306 -12.46 9.51 8.37
C LEU A 306 -11.97 10.35 7.17
N LEU A 307 -10.84 9.99 6.59
CA LEU A 307 -10.21 10.74 5.50
C LEU A 307 -10.77 10.42 4.10
N ASN A 308 -11.41 9.27 3.93
CA ASN A 308 -11.95 8.83 2.62
C ASN A 308 -13.48 8.92 2.50
N ARG A 309 -14.16 9.48 3.50
CA ARG A 309 -15.62 9.57 3.51
C ARG A 309 -16.14 10.73 2.66
N LYS A 310 -17.36 10.55 2.15
CA LYS A 310 -18.08 11.62 1.40
C LYS A 310 -18.99 12.46 2.28
N ASN A 311 -19.24 12.04 3.52
CA ASN A 311 -20.17 12.67 4.45
C ASN A 311 -19.43 13.20 5.68
N LEU A 312 -19.98 14.23 6.32
CA LEU A 312 -19.44 14.77 7.57
C LEU A 312 -19.38 13.68 8.67
N PRO A 313 -18.34 13.65 9.53
CA PRO A 313 -18.29 12.75 10.68
C PRO A 313 -19.53 12.89 11.56
N ARG A 314 -20.11 11.76 11.98
CA ARG A 314 -21.34 11.76 12.77
C ARG A 314 -21.16 12.39 14.16
N THR A 315 -19.98 12.20 14.76
CA THR A 315 -19.64 12.71 16.09
C THR A 315 -18.41 13.58 16.02
N TRP A 316 -18.36 14.62 16.83
CA TRP A 316 -17.19 15.47 16.98
C TRP A 316 -16.01 14.71 17.62
N HIS A 317 -16.30 13.79 18.54
CA HIS A 317 -15.30 13.04 19.28
C HIS A 317 -14.23 12.39 18.40
N THR A 318 -14.64 11.71 17.32
CA THR A 318 -13.71 11.08 16.38
C THR A 318 -12.82 12.11 15.69
N THR A 319 -13.38 13.26 15.32
CA THR A 319 -12.63 14.33 14.66
C THR A 319 -11.67 15.02 15.62
N SER A 320 -12.09 15.31 16.85
CA SER A 320 -11.20 15.93 17.85
C SER A 320 -10.05 14.99 18.24
N ALA A 321 -10.32 13.71 18.49
CA ALA A 321 -9.27 12.72 18.76
C ALA A 321 -8.25 12.64 17.62
N TYR A 322 -8.72 12.71 16.37
CA TYR A 322 -7.85 12.75 15.19
C TYR A 322 -6.99 14.02 15.14
N LEU A 323 -7.59 15.20 15.32
CA LEU A 323 -6.90 16.50 15.29
C LEU A 323 -5.84 16.57 16.40
N THR A 324 -6.20 16.19 17.62
CA THR A 324 -5.28 16.14 18.78
C THR A 324 -4.13 15.16 18.52
N ALA A 325 -4.41 13.97 18.00
CA ALA A 325 -3.39 12.99 17.66
C ALA A 325 -2.43 13.49 16.56
N CYS A 326 -2.91 14.31 15.63
CA CYS A 326 -2.08 14.99 14.63
C CYS A 326 -1.23 16.12 15.22
N GLY A 327 -1.45 16.51 16.48
CA GLY A 327 -0.73 17.60 17.16
C GLY A 327 -1.34 18.99 16.89
N MET A 328 -2.64 19.05 16.58
CA MET A 328 -3.35 20.33 16.51
C MET A 328 -3.36 20.99 17.88
N PRO A 329 -3.00 22.29 17.99
CA PRO A 329 -3.11 23.02 19.23
C PRO A 329 -4.54 23.08 19.77
N ASP A 330 -4.71 22.90 21.08
CA ASP A 330 -6.04 22.83 21.73
C ASP A 330 -6.87 24.11 21.49
N GLU A 331 -6.24 25.26 21.44
CA GLU A 331 -6.85 26.57 21.13
C GLU A 331 -7.51 26.62 19.74
N ARG A 332 -7.05 25.79 18.80
CA ARG A 332 -7.62 25.72 17.45
C ARG A 332 -8.75 24.67 17.32
N LEU A 333 -8.87 23.76 18.26
CA LEU A 333 -9.92 22.72 18.22
C LEU A 333 -11.32 23.33 18.24
N GLY A 334 -11.49 24.45 18.95
CA GLY A 334 -12.77 25.18 19.02
C GLY A 334 -13.23 25.69 17.65
N ASP A 335 -12.31 26.24 16.84
CA ASP A 335 -12.63 26.74 15.50
C ASP A 335 -13.03 25.60 14.55
N TRP A 336 -12.37 24.45 14.66
CA TRP A 336 -12.70 23.24 13.91
C TRP A 336 -14.07 22.69 14.33
N GLN A 337 -14.38 22.69 15.63
CA GLN A 337 -15.67 22.26 16.14
C GLN A 337 -16.79 23.17 15.64
N LEU A 338 -16.61 24.49 15.75
CA LEU A 338 -17.58 25.46 15.26
C LEU A 338 -17.87 25.27 13.77
N ARG A 339 -16.83 25.03 12.97
CA ARG A 339 -16.98 24.78 11.53
C ARG A 339 -17.72 23.46 11.26
N TRP A 340 -17.41 22.40 12.01
CA TRP A 340 -18.12 21.13 11.91
C TRP A 340 -19.61 21.27 12.24
N GLU A 341 -19.96 22.02 13.29
CA GLU A 341 -21.35 22.30 13.69
C GLU A 341 -22.10 23.10 12.62
N GLN A 342 -21.47 24.13 12.06
CA GLN A 342 -22.04 24.93 10.97
C GLN A 342 -22.34 24.08 9.73
N LEU A 343 -21.40 23.22 9.30
CA LEU A 343 -21.62 22.34 8.17
C LEU A 343 -22.69 21.29 8.46
N ARG A 344 -22.75 20.81 9.70
CA ARG A 344 -23.79 19.87 10.13
C ARG A 344 -25.19 20.49 10.09
N SER A 345 -25.34 21.76 10.47
CA SER A 345 -26.62 22.46 10.46
C SER A 345 -27.16 22.76 9.06
N THR A 346 -26.26 22.81 8.04
CA THR A 346 -26.65 23.00 6.64
C THR A 346 -27.06 21.72 5.92
N LEU A 347 -26.86 20.55 6.54
CA LEU A 347 -27.26 19.27 5.95
C LEU A 347 -28.77 19.07 6.18
N PRO A 348 -29.56 18.64 5.16
CA PRO A 348 -30.97 18.34 5.34
C PRO A 348 -31.13 17.28 6.44
N ALA A 349 -32.02 17.54 7.38
CA ALA A 349 -32.37 16.58 8.41
C ALA A 349 -32.87 15.30 7.73
N LYS A 350 -32.05 14.26 7.74
CA LYS A 350 -32.45 12.94 7.26
C LYS A 350 -33.55 12.49 8.21
N ALA A 351 -34.77 12.29 7.72
CA ALA A 351 -35.90 11.78 8.49
C ALA A 351 -35.38 10.64 9.39
N ALA A 352 -35.64 10.78 10.68
CA ALA A 352 -35.32 9.74 11.64
C ALA A 352 -35.96 8.44 11.15
N PRO A 353 -35.25 7.33 11.10
CA PRO A 353 -35.90 6.05 10.98
C PRO A 353 -36.69 5.86 12.28
N ASP A 354 -37.97 5.56 12.13
CA ASP A 354 -38.87 5.22 13.22
C ASP A 354 -38.20 4.31 14.22
N SER A 355 -38.38 4.64 15.48
CA SER A 355 -37.93 3.85 16.62
C SER A 355 -38.71 2.54 16.65
N GLU A 356 -38.27 1.56 15.89
CA GLU A 356 -38.61 0.18 16.18
C GLU A 356 -37.49 -0.42 17.03
N GLU A 357 -37.82 -0.54 18.30
CA GLU A 357 -37.18 -1.36 19.29
C GLU A 357 -36.93 -2.75 18.70
N GLN A 358 -35.69 -3.01 18.27
CA GLN A 358 -35.29 -4.39 18.00
C GLN A 358 -34.85 -5.01 19.32
N GLN A 359 -35.81 -5.57 20.04
CA GLN A 359 -35.56 -6.69 20.95
C GLN A 359 -34.86 -7.81 20.16
N PRO A 360 -33.83 -8.47 20.72
CA PRO A 360 -33.20 -9.59 20.06
C PRO A 360 -34.21 -10.72 19.90
N ARG A 361 -34.50 -11.05 18.65
CA ARG A 361 -35.39 -12.18 18.31
C ARG A 361 -34.78 -13.48 18.84
N SER A 362 -35.46 -14.08 19.79
CA SER A 362 -35.19 -15.39 20.41
C SER A 362 -35.26 -16.59 19.45
N GLN A 363 -35.24 -16.40 18.15
CA GLN A 363 -35.30 -17.49 17.15
C GLN A 363 -33.92 -17.98 16.68
N ASP A 364 -32.84 -17.20 16.80
CA ASP A 364 -31.51 -17.64 16.34
C ASP A 364 -30.82 -18.63 17.28
N ILE A 365 -31.25 -18.74 18.53
CA ILE A 365 -30.70 -19.71 19.50
C ILE A 365 -31.27 -21.11 19.27
N ARG A 366 -32.47 -21.24 18.64
CA ARG A 366 -33.08 -22.56 18.39
C ARG A 366 -32.51 -23.27 17.15
N THR A 367 -32.03 -22.53 16.16
CA THR A 367 -31.40 -23.09 14.96
C THR A 367 -29.97 -23.61 15.25
N ALA A 368 -29.18 -22.90 16.03
CA ALA A 368 -27.83 -23.33 16.40
C ALA A 368 -27.82 -24.63 17.24
N THR A 369 -28.82 -24.81 18.12
CA THR A 369 -29.00 -26.05 18.91
C THR A 369 -29.51 -27.22 18.11
N ALA A 370 -30.30 -26.98 17.07
CA ALA A 370 -30.78 -28.05 16.16
C ALA A 370 -29.64 -28.61 15.29
N TRP A 371 -28.76 -27.77 14.76
CA TRP A 371 -27.58 -28.17 14.00
C TRP A 371 -26.56 -28.97 14.84
N ALA A 372 -26.30 -28.55 16.09
CA ALA A 372 -25.43 -29.29 16.99
C ALA A 372 -25.96 -30.66 17.42
N ARG A 373 -27.28 -30.87 17.44
CA ARG A 373 -27.91 -32.19 17.63
C ARG A 373 -27.78 -33.08 16.42
N ALA A 374 -28.01 -32.55 15.23
CA ALA A 374 -27.91 -33.31 13.98
C ALA A 374 -26.49 -33.82 13.71
N LEU A 375 -25.47 -33.00 14.00
CA LEU A 375 -24.06 -33.40 13.87
C LEU A 375 -23.65 -34.50 14.87
N ARG A 376 -24.16 -34.52 16.09
CA ARG A 376 -23.89 -35.56 17.09
C ARG A 376 -24.58 -36.89 16.72
N GLU A 377 -25.74 -36.86 16.06
CA GLU A 377 -26.47 -38.05 15.59
C GLU A 377 -25.74 -38.71 14.41
N LEU A 378 -25.20 -37.90 13.49
CA LEU A 378 -24.42 -38.40 12.33
C LEU A 378 -23.08 -39.04 12.76
N THR A 379 -22.44 -38.50 13.78
CA THR A 379 -21.18 -39.06 14.30
C THR A 379 -21.39 -40.36 15.04
N ARG A 380 -22.54 -40.55 15.71
CA ARG A 380 -22.91 -41.83 16.38
C ARG A 380 -23.28 -42.93 15.43
N ARG A 381 -23.81 -42.62 14.22
CA ARG A 381 -24.11 -43.63 13.19
C ARG A 381 -22.88 -44.15 12.45
N ARG A 382 -21.79 -43.35 12.37
CA ARG A 382 -20.50 -43.74 11.76
C ARG A 382 -19.63 -44.65 12.62
N LEU A 383 -19.91 -44.74 13.93
CA LEU A 383 -19.16 -45.59 14.87
C LEU A 383 -19.87 -46.92 15.19
N ARG A 384 -20.96 -47.24 14.50
CA ARG A 384 -21.74 -48.52 14.67
C ARG A 384 -21.97 -49.30 13.37
N GLY A 385 -21.17 -48.97 12.30
CA GLY A 385 -21.16 -49.74 11.06
C GLY A 385 -19.76 -50.25 10.72
#